data_2c1d05c15e7d87a9d5228520477d0284
#
_entry.id   2c1d05c15e7d87a9d5228520477d0284
#
_cell.length_a   1.000
_cell.length_b   1.000
_cell.length_c   1.000
_cell.angle_alpha   90.00
_cell.angle_beta   90.00
_cell.angle_gamma   90.00
#
_symmetry.space_group_name_H-M   'P 1'
#
loop_
_entity.id
_entity.type
_entity.pdbx_description
1 polymer ?
#
loop_
_entity_poly.entity_id
_entity_poly.type
_entity_poly.pdbx_seq_one_letter_code
_entity_poly.pdbx_strand_id
1 'polypeptide(L)'
;MASEIKVDTISENTAANGVTIDGVTLKDSKIGGTITIPGSTGTMALTSDIIAGGITIIDEWLMTANTTEANPIINNLSRSTLDGFTQLGSGMTVSSGIWTFPETGHYFVGYSGYYQHQANSNVINMRIQATTDNGTSYSTIKINQNRGGSGSWGSESLFATVDVTDTSLVKVKFDFDVGGTTPAATLYGSSTSGNTKFTFMKLADT
;
A
#
# COMPACT_ATOMS: atom_id res chain seq x y z
N MET A 1 0.28 -6.86 57.59
CA MET A 1 1.24 -5.76 57.68
C MET A 1 1.93 -5.69 56.33
N ALA A 2 1.98 -4.55 55.72
CA ALA A 2 2.78 -4.35 54.52
C ALA A 2 4.25 -4.21 54.91
N SER A 3 5.15 -4.92 54.21
CA SER A 3 6.59 -4.79 54.43
C SER A 3 7.12 -3.77 53.44
N GLU A 4 7.84 -2.79 53.91
CA GLU A 4 8.46 -1.73 53.10
C GLU A 4 9.98 -1.75 53.31
N ILE A 5 10.76 -1.70 52.22
CA ILE A 5 12.19 -1.52 52.24
C ILE A 5 12.48 -0.10 51.74
N LYS A 6 13.06 0.74 52.61
CA LYS A 6 13.48 2.12 52.29
C LYS A 6 14.99 2.16 52.18
N VAL A 7 15.50 2.27 50.97
CA VAL A 7 16.94 2.37 50.71
C VAL A 7 17.18 3.41 49.61
N ASP A 8 18.26 4.17 49.70
CA ASP A 8 18.65 5.14 48.71
C ASP A 8 19.30 4.50 47.47
N THR A 9 19.90 3.32 47.66
CA THR A 9 20.62 2.60 46.60
C THR A 9 20.54 1.08 46.83
N ILE A 10 20.24 0.35 45.75
CA ILE A 10 20.37 -1.13 45.72
C ILE A 10 21.48 -1.43 44.72
N SER A 11 22.56 -2.07 45.19
CA SER A 11 23.72 -2.44 44.39
C SER A 11 23.78 -3.95 44.18
N GLU A 12 24.31 -4.35 43.01
CA GLU A 12 24.61 -5.76 42.75
C GLU A 12 25.70 -6.30 43.73
N ASN A 13 25.47 -7.51 44.24
CA ASN A 13 26.48 -8.18 45.02
C ASN A 13 27.58 -8.83 44.14
N THR A 14 27.22 -9.17 42.91
CA THR A 14 28.16 -9.74 41.93
C THR A 14 28.00 -8.98 40.63
N ALA A 15 29.09 -8.41 40.14
CA ALA A 15 29.09 -7.63 38.91
C ALA A 15 28.47 -8.40 37.74
N ALA A 16 27.67 -7.70 36.95
CA ALA A 16 27.00 -8.15 35.73
C ALA A 16 25.81 -9.13 35.86
N ASN A 17 25.33 -9.40 37.10
CA ASN A 17 24.13 -10.27 37.29
C ASN A 17 22.82 -9.49 37.44
N GLY A 18 22.87 -8.22 37.79
CA GLY A 18 21.70 -7.40 38.08
C GLY A 18 21.06 -7.71 39.42
N VAL A 19 20.06 -6.93 39.79
CA VAL A 19 19.25 -7.10 41.01
C VAL A 19 17.90 -7.67 40.61
N THR A 20 17.47 -8.78 41.22
CA THR A 20 16.15 -9.35 40.96
C THR A 20 15.26 -9.06 42.16
N ILE A 21 14.12 -8.43 41.93
CA ILE A 21 13.09 -8.14 42.93
C ILE A 21 11.79 -8.78 42.44
N ASP A 22 11.30 -9.77 43.16
CA ASP A 22 10.07 -10.50 42.88
C ASP A 22 9.94 -10.94 41.39
N GLY A 23 11.01 -11.50 40.87
CA GLY A 23 11.07 -11.96 39.45
C GLY A 23 11.42 -10.90 38.43
N VAL A 24 11.53 -9.64 38.82
CA VAL A 24 11.97 -8.54 37.93
C VAL A 24 13.47 -8.34 38.08
N THR A 25 14.22 -8.47 37.02
CA THR A 25 15.67 -8.21 36.97
C THR A 25 15.95 -6.79 36.55
N LEU A 26 16.69 -6.04 37.37
CA LEU A 26 17.22 -4.72 37.05
C LEU A 26 18.72 -4.85 36.73
N LYS A 27 19.11 -4.61 35.50
CA LYS A 27 20.49 -4.73 35.04
C LYS A 27 20.82 -3.70 33.98
N ASP A 28 21.99 -3.10 34.08
CA ASP A 28 22.53 -2.16 33.08
C ASP A 28 21.53 -1.05 32.66
N SER A 29 20.87 -0.42 33.65
CA SER A 29 19.81 0.57 33.47
C SER A 29 18.59 0.05 32.71
N LYS A 30 18.39 -1.25 32.69
CA LYS A 30 17.25 -1.92 32.04
C LYS A 30 16.43 -2.72 33.05
N ILE A 31 15.15 -2.81 32.78
CA ILE A 31 14.22 -3.69 33.49
C ILE A 31 14.04 -4.91 32.60
N GLY A 32 14.47 -6.09 33.08
CA GLY A 32 14.23 -7.36 32.41
C GLY A 32 13.04 -8.12 33.05
N GLY A 33 12.38 -8.94 32.27
CA GLY A 33 11.23 -9.72 32.68
C GLY A 33 9.89 -9.09 32.35
N THR A 34 8.80 -9.73 32.78
CA THR A 34 7.43 -9.27 32.57
C THR A 34 7.01 -8.32 33.69
N ILE A 35 6.60 -7.11 33.36
CA ILE A 35 6.03 -6.14 34.28
C ILE A 35 4.51 -6.22 34.16
N THR A 36 3.82 -6.63 35.21
CA THR A 36 2.36 -6.58 35.26
C THR A 36 1.93 -5.27 35.91
N ILE A 37 1.17 -4.48 35.19
CA ILE A 37 0.61 -3.23 35.72
C ILE A 37 -0.71 -3.57 36.41
N PRO A 38 -0.90 -3.23 37.70
CA PRO A 38 -2.16 -3.46 38.39
C PRO A 38 -3.32 -2.77 37.66
N GLY A 39 -4.37 -3.55 37.35
CA GLY A 39 -5.57 -3.05 36.65
C GLY A 39 -5.59 -3.20 35.14
N SER A 40 -4.48 -3.56 34.51
CA SER A 40 -4.45 -4.02 33.14
C SER A 40 -3.34 -5.06 32.97
N THR A 41 -3.66 -6.18 32.38
CA THR A 41 -2.65 -7.14 31.91
C THR A 41 -2.15 -6.71 30.54
N GLY A 42 -0.90 -6.34 30.44
CA GLY A 42 -0.28 -5.98 29.17
C GLY A 42 1.23 -5.95 29.29
N THR A 43 1.91 -6.30 28.25
CA THR A 43 3.35 -6.08 28.11
C THR A 43 3.58 -4.61 27.81
N MET A 44 4.47 -3.93 28.56
CA MET A 44 4.93 -2.61 28.15
C MET A 44 5.71 -2.78 26.84
N ALA A 45 5.20 -2.25 25.75
CA ALA A 45 5.93 -2.20 24.49
C ALA A 45 7.19 -1.35 24.69
N LEU A 46 8.35 -1.93 24.40
CA LEU A 46 9.56 -1.15 24.22
C LEU A 46 9.38 -0.27 22.99
N THR A 47 10.12 0.83 22.91
CA THR A 47 10.08 1.73 21.74
C THR A 47 10.41 1.00 20.42
N SER A 48 11.15 -0.12 20.50
CA SER A 48 11.40 -1.02 19.37
C SER A 48 10.21 -1.93 19.02
N ASP A 49 9.29 -2.14 19.97
CA ASP A 49 8.09 -2.99 19.77
C ASP A 49 6.85 -2.13 19.46
N ILE A 50 6.92 -0.84 19.71
CA ILE A 50 6.06 0.15 19.07
C ILE A 50 6.60 0.31 17.64
N ILE A 51 6.63 -0.80 16.91
CA ILE A 51 6.63 -0.68 15.45
C ILE A 51 5.35 0.08 15.19
N ALA A 52 5.55 1.28 14.74
CA ALA A 52 4.46 2.05 14.22
C ALA A 52 3.68 1.11 13.30
N GLY A 53 2.52 0.64 13.74
CA GLY A 53 1.54 -0.01 12.88
C GLY A 53 1.01 1.07 11.93
N GLY A 54 1.94 1.77 11.28
CA GLY A 54 1.71 2.85 10.35
C GLY A 54 1.95 2.38 8.93
N ILE A 55 1.50 3.19 8.00
CA ILE A 55 1.74 2.97 6.58
C ILE A 55 3.25 3.08 6.34
N THR A 56 3.87 2.00 5.86
CA THR A 56 5.32 1.91 5.59
C THR A 56 5.68 2.11 4.12
N ILE A 57 4.69 1.95 3.23
CA ILE A 57 4.85 2.16 1.79
C ILE A 57 3.72 3.02 1.28
N ILE A 58 4.10 4.09 0.58
CA ILE A 58 3.22 4.87 -0.30
C ILE A 58 3.96 5.08 -1.60
N ASP A 59 3.33 4.71 -2.70
CA ASP A 59 3.88 4.94 -4.04
C ASP A 59 2.78 5.44 -4.98
N GLU A 60 3.06 6.46 -5.75
CA GLU A 60 2.14 7.05 -6.70
C GLU A 60 2.79 7.15 -8.07
N TRP A 61 2.06 6.72 -9.09
CA TRP A 61 2.49 6.76 -10.45
C TRP A 61 1.49 7.50 -11.32
N LEU A 62 2.00 8.13 -12.35
CA LEU A 62 1.23 8.87 -13.33
C LEU A 62 1.31 8.19 -14.69
N MET A 63 0.22 8.27 -15.42
CA MET A 63 0.27 8.14 -16.87
C MET A 63 0.60 9.52 -17.45
N THR A 64 1.73 9.64 -18.17
CA THR A 64 2.30 10.92 -18.58
C THR A 64 1.87 11.38 -19.99
N ALA A 65 1.24 10.51 -20.76
CA ALA A 65 0.67 10.82 -22.07
C ALA A 65 -0.63 10.02 -22.30
N ASN A 66 -1.44 10.48 -23.23
CA ASN A 66 -2.73 9.88 -23.54
C ASN A 66 -2.60 8.48 -24.15
N THR A 67 -3.61 7.65 -23.89
CA THR A 67 -3.81 6.37 -24.57
C THR A 67 -5.26 6.20 -24.98
N THR A 68 -5.54 5.34 -25.95
CA THR A 68 -6.92 5.03 -26.35
C THR A 68 -7.42 3.79 -25.64
N GLU A 69 -7.04 2.60 -26.08
CA GLU A 69 -7.39 1.33 -25.46
C GLU A 69 -6.12 0.64 -25.01
N ALA A 70 -6.11 0.08 -23.82
CA ALA A 70 -4.93 -0.60 -23.26
C ALA A 70 -5.31 -1.67 -22.24
N ASN A 71 -4.86 -2.89 -22.48
CA ASN A 71 -5.00 -4.02 -21.56
C ASN A 71 -3.74 -4.90 -21.60
N PRO A 72 -2.81 -4.70 -20.66
CA PRO A 72 -2.75 -3.63 -19.64
C PRO A 72 -2.32 -2.27 -20.19
N ILE A 73 -2.43 -1.23 -19.36
CA ILE A 73 -1.80 0.07 -19.64
C ILE A 73 -0.29 -0.11 -19.51
N ILE A 74 0.44 -0.01 -20.63
CA ILE A 74 1.87 -0.35 -20.69
C ILE A 74 2.79 0.84 -20.91
N ASN A 75 2.28 1.93 -21.44
CA ASN A 75 3.06 3.07 -21.91
C ASN A 75 2.87 4.28 -21.00
N ASN A 76 3.87 5.18 -21.07
CA ASN A 76 3.81 6.48 -20.42
C ASN A 76 3.59 6.42 -18.90
N LEU A 77 4.17 5.41 -18.24
CA LEU A 77 4.11 5.25 -16.79
C LEU A 77 5.36 5.83 -16.15
N SER A 78 5.19 6.75 -15.22
CA SER A 78 6.28 7.36 -14.45
C SER A 78 5.87 7.55 -13.01
N ARG A 79 6.80 7.34 -12.08
CA ARG A 79 6.55 7.69 -10.67
C ARG A 79 6.23 9.16 -10.56
N SER A 80 5.29 9.50 -9.68
CA SER A 80 4.84 10.88 -9.48
C SER A 80 6.00 11.77 -9.04
N THR A 81 6.09 12.93 -9.68
CA THR A 81 7.00 14.03 -9.31
C THR A 81 6.21 15.29 -9.00
N LEU A 82 4.89 15.16 -8.77
CA LEU A 82 4.03 16.29 -8.45
C LEU A 82 4.37 16.85 -7.07
N ASP A 83 4.26 18.16 -6.93
CA ASP A 83 4.49 18.83 -5.66
C ASP A 83 3.59 18.26 -4.54
N GLY A 84 4.19 18.05 -3.38
CA GLY A 84 3.51 17.48 -2.22
C GLY A 84 3.46 15.95 -2.18
N PHE A 85 3.91 15.26 -3.23
CA PHE A 85 4.10 13.81 -3.18
C PHE A 85 5.56 13.46 -2.86
N THR A 86 5.73 12.54 -1.91
CA THR A 86 7.01 11.89 -1.64
C THR A 86 6.77 10.41 -1.44
N GLN A 87 7.51 9.58 -2.17
CA GLN A 87 7.48 8.14 -1.98
C GLN A 87 7.92 7.80 -0.55
N LEU A 88 7.17 6.93 0.11
CA LEU A 88 7.53 6.35 1.40
C LEU A 88 7.94 4.89 1.19
N GLY A 89 9.06 4.49 1.77
CA GLY A 89 9.56 3.11 1.70
C GLY A 89 9.94 2.66 0.29
N SER A 90 9.96 1.35 0.09
CA SER A 90 10.23 0.72 -1.20
C SER A 90 9.00 0.82 -2.11
N GLY A 91 9.15 1.37 -3.30
CA GLY A 91 8.06 1.52 -4.24
C GLY A 91 7.80 0.28 -5.11
N MET A 92 6.68 0.31 -5.81
CA MET A 92 6.32 -0.67 -6.84
C MET A 92 7.34 -0.67 -7.98
N THR A 93 7.46 -1.79 -8.65
CA THR A 93 8.12 -1.85 -9.96
C THR A 93 7.10 -2.24 -11.03
N VAL A 94 7.28 -1.73 -12.26
CA VAL A 94 6.39 -2.02 -13.37
C VAL A 94 7.19 -2.45 -14.59
N SER A 95 6.74 -3.52 -15.24
CA SER A 95 7.29 -3.98 -16.52
C SER A 95 6.13 -4.43 -17.41
N SER A 96 6.07 -3.89 -18.62
CA SER A 96 4.99 -4.18 -19.57
C SER A 96 3.58 -4.05 -18.96
N GLY A 97 3.38 -3.05 -18.09
CA GLY A 97 2.11 -2.79 -17.42
C GLY A 97 1.76 -3.75 -16.28
N ILE A 98 2.64 -4.67 -15.93
CA ILE A 98 2.49 -5.57 -14.80
C ILE A 98 3.26 -5.02 -13.61
N TRP A 99 2.56 -4.84 -12.51
CA TRP A 99 3.09 -4.24 -11.30
C TRP A 99 3.46 -5.30 -10.28
N THR A 100 4.67 -5.19 -9.74
CA THR A 100 5.20 -6.09 -8.71
C THR A 100 5.33 -5.34 -7.40
N PHE A 101 4.83 -5.95 -6.34
CA PHE A 101 4.91 -5.41 -4.97
C PHE A 101 6.33 -5.59 -4.42
N PRO A 102 6.84 -4.61 -3.64
CA PRO A 102 8.19 -4.69 -3.09
C PRO A 102 8.34 -5.69 -1.96
N GLU A 103 7.28 -5.95 -1.20
CA GLU A 103 7.26 -6.89 -0.07
C GLU A 103 5.85 -7.45 0.16
N THR A 104 5.72 -8.47 0.98
CA THR A 104 4.43 -9.06 1.38
C THR A 104 3.63 -8.12 2.27
N GLY A 105 2.31 -8.30 2.32
CA GLY A 105 1.40 -7.51 3.15
C GLY A 105 0.07 -7.22 2.48
N HIS A 106 -0.79 -6.52 3.19
CA HIS A 106 -2.08 -6.06 2.69
C HIS A 106 -1.93 -4.67 2.07
N TYR A 107 -2.26 -4.55 0.79
CA TYR A 107 -2.13 -3.30 0.04
C TYR A 107 -3.48 -2.72 -0.35
N PHE A 108 -3.59 -1.41 -0.21
CA PHE A 108 -4.56 -0.61 -0.94
C PHE A 108 -4.00 -0.31 -2.32
N VAL A 109 -4.81 -0.56 -3.34
CA VAL A 109 -4.48 -0.31 -4.75
C VAL A 109 -5.54 0.60 -5.33
N GLY A 110 -5.13 1.78 -5.79
CA GLY A 110 -5.98 2.80 -6.37
C GLY A 110 -5.68 3.02 -7.86
N TYR A 111 -6.72 3.25 -8.64
CA TYR A 111 -6.64 3.64 -10.05
C TYR A 111 -7.67 4.74 -10.31
N SER A 112 -7.23 5.93 -10.64
CA SER A 112 -8.08 7.03 -11.08
C SER A 112 -7.74 7.42 -12.51
N GLY A 113 -8.73 7.73 -13.31
CA GLY A 113 -8.55 8.11 -14.70
C GLY A 113 -9.54 9.17 -15.15
N TYR A 114 -9.04 10.09 -15.99
CA TYR A 114 -9.82 11.11 -16.67
C TYR A 114 -9.86 10.80 -18.15
N TYR A 115 -11.03 10.75 -18.74
CA TYR A 115 -11.21 10.29 -20.12
C TYR A 115 -12.27 11.07 -20.88
N GLN A 116 -12.26 10.91 -22.20
CA GLN A 116 -13.28 11.45 -23.11
C GLN A 116 -13.81 10.34 -24.02
N HIS A 117 -15.12 10.24 -24.13
CA HIS A 117 -15.78 9.40 -25.15
C HIS A 117 -15.57 9.99 -26.53
N GLN A 118 -15.09 9.18 -27.47
CA GLN A 118 -14.88 9.58 -28.87
C GLN A 118 -16.05 9.15 -29.78
N ALA A 119 -16.90 8.24 -29.31
CA ALA A 119 -18.05 7.77 -30.05
C ALA A 119 -19.27 7.58 -29.14
N ASN A 120 -20.46 7.56 -29.74
CA ASN A 120 -21.71 7.39 -29.00
C ASN A 120 -21.90 5.95 -28.50
N SER A 121 -22.50 5.84 -27.34
CA SER A 121 -22.97 4.57 -26.75
C SER A 121 -21.89 3.53 -26.41
N ASN A 122 -20.62 3.93 -26.42
CA ASN A 122 -19.55 3.03 -26.03
C ASN A 122 -19.47 2.87 -24.52
N VAL A 123 -19.14 1.66 -24.10
CA VAL A 123 -18.88 1.35 -22.70
C VAL A 123 -17.39 1.46 -22.46
N ILE A 124 -16.98 2.35 -21.58
CA ILE A 124 -15.64 2.40 -21.05
C ILE A 124 -15.59 1.51 -19.81
N ASN A 125 -14.61 0.61 -19.78
CA ASN A 125 -14.31 -0.23 -18.64
C ASN A 125 -12.95 0.16 -18.09
N MET A 126 -12.89 0.61 -16.86
CA MET A 126 -11.66 0.73 -16.09
C MET A 126 -11.59 -0.43 -15.10
N ARG A 127 -10.48 -1.16 -15.07
CA ARG A 127 -10.34 -2.36 -14.23
C ARG A 127 -9.04 -2.37 -13.47
N ILE A 128 -9.11 -2.93 -12.26
CA ILE A 128 -7.97 -3.45 -11.52
C ILE A 128 -8.06 -4.96 -11.59
N GLN A 129 -7.00 -5.59 -12.08
CA GLN A 129 -6.90 -7.03 -12.18
C GLN A 129 -5.71 -7.52 -11.38
N ALA A 130 -5.86 -8.65 -10.70
CA ALA A 130 -4.82 -9.27 -9.91
C ALA A 130 -4.58 -10.72 -10.33
N THR A 131 -3.37 -11.19 -10.11
CA THR A 131 -2.96 -12.58 -10.27
C THR A 131 -2.31 -13.08 -8.99
N THR A 132 -2.39 -14.39 -8.75
CA THR A 132 -1.67 -15.12 -7.68
C THR A 132 -0.81 -16.26 -8.25
N ASP A 133 -0.62 -16.30 -9.56
CA ASP A 133 0.09 -17.35 -10.29
C ASP A 133 1.14 -16.77 -11.26
N ASN A 134 1.72 -15.62 -10.90
CA ASN A 134 2.73 -14.90 -11.68
C ASN A 134 2.26 -14.53 -13.10
N GLY A 135 0.98 -14.21 -13.26
CA GLY A 135 0.44 -13.72 -14.53
C GLY A 135 -0.05 -14.80 -15.50
N THR A 136 -0.13 -16.06 -15.07
CA THR A 136 -0.73 -17.12 -15.88
C THR A 136 -2.23 -16.86 -16.08
N SER A 137 -2.89 -16.37 -15.03
CA SER A 137 -4.28 -15.91 -15.08
C SER A 137 -4.49 -14.61 -14.31
N TYR A 138 -5.49 -13.83 -14.72
CA TYR A 138 -5.88 -12.59 -14.04
C TYR A 138 -7.36 -12.60 -13.74
N SER A 139 -7.70 -12.22 -12.52
CA SER A 139 -9.06 -11.94 -12.09
C SER A 139 -9.32 -10.45 -11.99
N THR A 140 -10.46 -9.98 -12.47
CA THR A 140 -10.90 -8.59 -12.24
C THR A 140 -11.36 -8.47 -10.79
N ILE A 141 -10.61 -7.72 -9.99
CA ILE A 141 -10.92 -7.48 -8.58
C ILE A 141 -11.74 -6.20 -8.37
N LYS A 142 -11.67 -5.28 -9.33
CA LYS A 142 -12.52 -4.09 -9.37
C LYS A 142 -12.75 -3.66 -10.82
N ILE A 143 -14.00 -3.26 -11.11
CA ILE A 143 -14.39 -2.68 -12.39
C ILE A 143 -15.33 -1.51 -12.16
N ASN A 144 -15.14 -0.42 -12.90
CA ASN A 144 -16.12 0.62 -13.13
C ASN A 144 -16.45 0.67 -14.63
N GLN A 145 -17.73 0.88 -14.93
CA GLN A 145 -18.21 0.98 -16.30
C GLN A 145 -18.93 2.31 -16.47
N ASN A 146 -18.60 3.02 -17.53
CA ASN A 146 -19.26 4.25 -17.91
C ASN A 146 -19.72 4.21 -19.35
N ARG A 147 -20.88 4.77 -19.61
CA ARG A 147 -21.43 4.91 -20.97
C ARG A 147 -21.75 6.36 -21.23
N GLY A 148 -21.19 6.90 -22.30
CA GLY A 148 -21.39 8.30 -22.69
C GLY A 148 -21.64 8.51 -24.17
N GLY A 149 -21.96 9.74 -24.52
CA GLY A 149 -22.06 10.20 -25.91
C GLY A 149 -20.69 10.72 -26.39
N SER A 150 -20.50 10.79 -27.72
CA SER A 150 -19.32 11.37 -28.32
C SER A 150 -19.01 12.76 -27.78
N GLY A 151 -17.76 13.00 -27.39
CA GLY A 151 -17.29 14.26 -26.82
C GLY A 151 -17.55 14.43 -25.34
N SER A 152 -18.32 13.54 -24.67
CA SER A 152 -18.51 13.64 -23.23
C SER A 152 -17.28 13.23 -22.44
N TRP A 153 -17.07 13.93 -21.33
CA TRP A 153 -15.95 13.72 -20.42
C TRP A 153 -16.38 12.92 -19.20
N GLY A 154 -15.47 12.18 -18.63
CA GLY A 154 -15.71 11.45 -17.40
C GLY A 154 -14.43 11.27 -16.61
N SER A 155 -14.61 10.97 -15.33
CA SER A 155 -13.53 10.54 -14.45
C SER A 155 -14.03 9.44 -13.54
N GLU A 156 -13.21 8.44 -13.31
CA GLU A 156 -13.52 7.31 -12.43
C GLU A 156 -12.39 7.09 -11.46
N SER A 157 -12.74 6.60 -10.29
CA SER A 157 -11.77 6.16 -9.28
C SER A 157 -12.15 4.78 -8.79
N LEU A 158 -11.19 3.87 -8.83
CA LEU A 158 -11.33 2.48 -8.42
C LEU A 158 -10.36 2.21 -7.28
N PHE A 159 -10.80 1.41 -6.32
CA PHE A 159 -9.93 0.92 -5.24
C PHE A 159 -10.18 -0.57 -5.02
N ALA A 160 -9.13 -1.26 -4.67
CA ALA A 160 -9.17 -2.65 -4.23
C ALA A 160 -8.15 -2.86 -3.12
N THR A 161 -8.34 -3.89 -2.32
CA THR A 161 -7.32 -4.41 -1.43
C THR A 161 -6.74 -5.68 -2.01
N VAL A 162 -5.43 -5.86 -1.87
CA VAL A 162 -4.69 -7.02 -2.36
C VAL A 162 -3.87 -7.58 -1.21
N ASP A 163 -4.06 -8.87 -0.91
CA ASP A 163 -3.20 -9.60 0.02
C ASP A 163 -2.01 -10.19 -0.75
N VAL A 164 -0.83 -9.68 -0.47
CA VAL A 164 0.42 -10.08 -1.12
C VAL A 164 1.15 -11.08 -0.23
N THR A 165 0.83 -12.35 -0.40
CA THR A 165 1.47 -13.44 0.34
C THR A 165 2.82 -13.87 -0.25
N ASP A 166 3.05 -13.59 -1.54
CA ASP A 166 4.29 -13.88 -2.27
C ASP A 166 4.48 -12.85 -3.40
N THR A 167 5.51 -12.02 -3.31
CA THR A 167 5.81 -10.96 -4.29
C THR A 167 6.22 -11.51 -5.68
N SER A 168 6.62 -12.75 -5.77
CA SER A 168 6.93 -13.41 -7.06
C SER A 168 5.66 -13.81 -7.81
N LEU A 169 4.59 -14.14 -7.10
CA LEU A 169 3.34 -14.67 -7.63
C LEU A 169 2.23 -13.63 -7.73
N VAL A 170 2.08 -12.79 -6.69
CA VAL A 170 1.00 -11.80 -6.63
C VAL A 170 1.41 -10.54 -7.36
N LYS A 171 0.62 -10.18 -8.37
CA LYS A 171 0.84 -8.98 -9.19
C LYS A 171 -0.49 -8.32 -9.53
N VAL A 172 -0.43 -7.06 -9.96
CA VAL A 172 -1.61 -6.34 -10.44
C VAL A 172 -1.34 -5.70 -11.79
N LYS A 173 -2.41 -5.48 -12.54
CA LYS A 173 -2.42 -4.68 -13.76
C LYS A 173 -3.68 -3.84 -13.84
N PHE A 174 -3.60 -2.79 -14.62
CA PHE A 174 -4.71 -1.86 -14.87
C PHE A 174 -5.04 -1.86 -16.34
N ASP A 175 -6.31 -1.79 -16.65
CA ASP A 175 -6.73 -1.64 -18.03
C ASP A 175 -7.74 -0.51 -18.23
N PHE A 176 -7.75 -0.03 -19.46
CA PHE A 176 -8.73 0.88 -20.03
C PHE A 176 -9.25 0.25 -21.30
N ASP A 177 -10.40 -0.38 -21.20
CA ASP A 177 -11.01 -1.15 -22.28
C ASP A 177 -12.28 -0.44 -22.76
N VAL A 178 -12.46 -0.40 -24.04
CA VAL A 178 -13.58 0.27 -24.67
C VAL A 178 -14.37 -0.74 -25.50
N GLY A 179 -15.56 -1.07 -25.01
CA GLY A 179 -16.47 -1.95 -25.75
C GLY A 179 -17.08 -1.22 -26.94
N GLY A 180 -16.85 -1.75 -28.14
CA GLY A 180 -17.40 -1.21 -29.39
C GLY A 180 -16.35 -1.03 -30.50
N THR A 181 -16.67 -0.25 -31.54
CA THR A 181 -15.75 0.04 -32.63
C THR A 181 -14.79 1.16 -32.28
N THR A 182 -13.50 0.98 -32.54
CA THR A 182 -12.39 1.90 -32.24
C THR A 182 -12.32 3.12 -33.15
N PRO A 183 -11.73 4.25 -32.69
CA PRO A 183 -11.31 4.57 -31.32
C PRO A 183 -12.47 5.17 -30.54
N ALA A 184 -12.88 4.51 -29.49
CA ALA A 184 -14.12 4.84 -28.78
C ALA A 184 -13.93 5.73 -27.56
N ALA A 185 -12.72 5.89 -27.05
CA ALA A 185 -12.40 6.80 -25.95
C ALA A 185 -10.89 7.10 -25.89
N THR A 186 -10.57 8.20 -25.22
CA THR A 186 -9.19 8.57 -24.87
C THR A 186 -9.07 8.68 -23.36
N LEU A 187 -8.14 7.94 -22.77
CA LEU A 187 -7.69 8.12 -21.40
C LEU A 187 -6.56 9.14 -21.39
N TYR A 188 -6.69 10.16 -20.57
CA TYR A 188 -5.76 11.28 -20.54
C TYR A 188 -4.67 11.09 -19.51
N GLY A 189 -3.43 11.22 -19.95
CA GLY A 189 -2.24 11.28 -19.13
C GLY A 189 -1.67 12.69 -19.03
N SER A 190 -0.96 12.97 -17.94
CA SER A 190 -0.23 14.22 -17.77
C SER A 190 0.85 14.03 -16.71
N SER A 191 2.05 14.52 -16.99
CA SER A 191 3.15 14.56 -16.01
C SER A 191 3.02 15.72 -15.01
N THR A 192 2.12 16.67 -15.25
CA THR A 192 2.00 17.91 -14.46
C THR A 192 0.67 18.06 -13.74
N SER A 193 -0.37 17.33 -14.12
CA SER A 193 -1.71 17.47 -13.53
C SER A 193 -2.31 16.16 -13.01
N GLY A 194 -1.61 15.04 -13.17
CA GLY A 194 -2.06 13.76 -12.59
C GLY A 194 -3.45 13.31 -13.04
N ASN A 195 -3.79 13.47 -14.33
CA ASN A 195 -5.10 13.11 -14.87
C ASN A 195 -5.43 11.63 -14.70
N THR A 196 -4.42 10.78 -14.84
CA THR A 196 -4.53 9.34 -14.57
C THR A 196 -3.41 8.93 -13.62
N LYS A 197 -3.79 8.31 -12.51
CA LYS A 197 -2.92 7.94 -11.39
C LYS A 197 -3.13 6.51 -10.94
N PHE A 198 -2.03 5.93 -10.44
CA PHE A 198 -2.00 4.63 -9.78
C PHE A 198 -1.39 4.83 -8.40
N THR A 199 -2.11 4.42 -7.36
CA THR A 199 -1.70 4.64 -5.96
C THR A 199 -1.60 3.31 -5.24
N PHE A 200 -0.52 3.12 -4.51
CA PHE A 200 -0.26 1.92 -3.73
C PHE A 200 0.11 2.31 -2.31
N MET A 201 -0.53 1.68 -1.34
CA MET A 201 -0.20 1.86 0.08
C MET A 201 -0.21 0.52 0.78
N LYS A 202 0.84 0.20 1.53
CA LYS A 202 0.84 -0.98 2.40
C LYS A 202 0.12 -0.62 3.69
N LEU A 203 -0.95 -1.34 3.99
CA LEU A 203 -1.82 -1.11 5.13
C LEU A 203 -1.35 -1.88 6.37
N ALA A 204 -0.86 -3.11 6.15
CA ALA A 204 -0.43 -4.01 7.21
C ALA A 204 0.50 -5.10 6.65
N ASP A 205 1.19 -5.80 7.54
CA ASP A 205 1.87 -7.06 7.22
C ASP A 205 0.86 -8.20 7.02
N THR A 206 1.31 -9.27 6.34
CA THR A 206 0.52 -10.50 6.12
C THR A 206 0.55 -11.36 7.36
#